data_20c24e1cf14d89d3fdeaeda782d15d6c
#
_entry.id   20c24e1cf14d89d3fdeaeda782d15d6c
#
_cell.length_a   1.000
_cell.length_b   1.000
_cell.length_c   1.000
_cell.angle_alpha   90.00
_cell.angle_beta   90.00
_cell.angle_gamma   90.00
#
_symmetry.space_group_name_H-M   'P 1'
#
loop_
_entity.id
_entity.type
_entity.pdbx_description
1 polymer ?
#
loop_
_entity_poly.entity_id
_entity_poly.type
_entity_poly.pdbx_seq_one_letter_code
_entity_poly.pdbx_strand_id
1 'polypeptide(L)'
;MTAGERNEKINLTGVPETMLQTIYARAKESKGRGAICDKKAEEIIEKIDYDFSLADKDTAMHSGVIARTIVLDRLTAVWLAAHPGGIVVNIACGLDTRCYRMKGYAHWYNLDLPETMAVREKLLPESGMISQIAMSAMDNWGDEIKEQAAPVLVIIEGLIMYLSEADVQRIFAVISGRFQKATVFAETMNPMVVKRFKEKSIDASNAKFAWGVKNGAALAELVPDFRFAEERSLTEGMAAFAPVYKLLDKIPAVRSISNKIIVLEKR
;
A
#
# COMPACT_ATOMS: atom_id res chain seq x y z
N MET A 1 5.26 -13.82 37.13
CA MET A 1 6.24 -13.67 36.05
C MET A 1 5.77 -14.56 34.92
N THR A 2 5.05 -14.00 33.99
CA THR A 2 4.51 -14.69 32.80
C THR A 2 5.66 -14.99 31.87
N ALA A 3 5.74 -16.24 31.38
CA ALA A 3 6.73 -16.68 30.41
C ALA A 3 6.76 -15.69 29.22
N GLY A 4 7.94 -15.15 28.91
CA GLY A 4 8.11 -14.22 27.82
C GLY A 4 7.58 -14.81 26.51
N GLU A 5 6.66 -14.09 25.88
CA GLU A 5 6.25 -14.36 24.50
C GLU A 5 7.54 -14.42 23.67
N ARG A 6 7.84 -15.58 23.11
CA ARG A 6 9.01 -15.74 22.23
C ARG A 6 8.76 -14.87 21.02
N ASN A 7 9.67 -13.93 20.75
CA ASN A 7 9.66 -13.17 19.51
C ASN A 7 9.59 -14.16 18.33
N GLU A 8 8.63 -13.96 17.46
CA GLU A 8 8.42 -14.84 16.33
C GLU A 8 9.45 -14.53 15.24
N LYS A 9 10.27 -15.54 14.88
CA LYS A 9 11.21 -15.40 13.75
C LYS A 9 10.44 -15.50 12.47
N ILE A 10 10.54 -14.44 11.66
CA ILE A 10 9.90 -14.36 10.35
C ILE A 10 10.98 -14.50 9.28
N ASN A 11 10.85 -15.54 8.46
CA ASN A 11 11.76 -15.81 7.34
C ASN A 11 10.96 -15.77 6.04
N LEU A 12 11.00 -14.62 5.37
CA LEU A 12 10.40 -14.39 4.06
C LEU A 12 11.46 -13.81 3.12
N THR A 13 11.41 -14.17 1.86
CA THR A 13 12.33 -13.69 0.82
C THR A 13 11.56 -13.04 -0.33
N GLY A 14 12.21 -12.11 -1.05
CA GLY A 14 11.64 -11.43 -2.20
C GLY A 14 10.64 -10.33 -1.86
N VAL A 15 9.59 -10.19 -2.66
CA VAL A 15 8.58 -9.12 -2.52
C VAL A 15 7.84 -9.16 -1.18
N PRO A 16 7.40 -10.32 -0.67
CA PRO A 16 6.76 -10.40 0.65
C PRO A 16 7.65 -9.92 1.80
N GLU A 17 8.98 -10.09 1.73
CA GLU A 17 9.91 -9.64 2.77
C GLU A 17 9.89 -8.11 2.94
N THR A 18 9.63 -7.36 1.88
CA THR A 18 9.58 -5.89 1.92
C THR A 18 8.49 -5.37 2.86
N MET A 19 7.47 -6.17 3.19
CA MET A 19 6.44 -5.79 4.16
C MET A 19 7.01 -5.51 5.54
N LEU A 20 8.07 -6.23 5.97
CA LEU A 20 8.74 -6.02 7.26
C LEU A 20 9.43 -4.66 7.30
N GLN A 21 10.06 -4.28 6.20
CA GLN A 21 10.74 -2.99 6.07
C GLN A 21 9.75 -1.83 6.11
N THR A 22 8.57 -2.00 5.50
CA THR A 22 7.55 -0.94 5.47
C THR A 22 6.88 -0.74 6.82
N ILE A 23 6.57 -1.83 7.55
CA ILE A 23 5.99 -1.69 8.90
C ILE A 23 7.02 -1.12 9.89
N TYR A 24 8.29 -1.50 9.76
CA TYR A 24 9.37 -0.93 10.56
C TYR A 24 9.50 0.58 10.34
N ALA A 25 9.49 1.04 9.08
CA ALA A 25 9.54 2.47 8.76
C ALA A 25 8.39 3.24 9.44
N ARG A 26 7.14 2.69 9.40
CA ARG A 26 5.99 3.32 10.06
C ARG A 26 6.11 3.34 11.57
N ALA A 27 6.54 2.24 12.19
CA ALA A 27 6.75 2.16 13.63
C ALA A 27 7.83 3.16 14.10
N LYS A 28 8.96 3.22 13.38
CA LYS A 28 10.07 4.14 13.66
C LYS A 28 9.63 5.60 13.56
N GLU A 29 8.88 5.95 12.52
CA GLU A 29 8.35 7.30 12.34
C GLU A 29 7.36 7.68 13.44
N SER A 30 6.46 6.76 13.79
CA SER A 30 5.43 6.95 14.82
C SER A 30 6.04 7.17 16.21
N LYS A 31 7.09 6.41 16.57
CA LYS A 31 7.85 6.58 17.83
C LYS A 31 8.78 7.80 17.83
N GLY A 32 9.24 8.20 16.64
CA GLY A 32 10.27 9.24 16.49
C GLY A 32 9.70 10.61 16.21
N ARG A 33 9.78 11.07 14.96
CA ARG A 33 9.37 12.42 14.53
C ARG A 33 7.86 12.65 14.61
N GLY A 34 7.04 11.59 14.46
CA GLY A 34 5.59 11.64 14.59
C GLY A 34 4.86 12.26 13.40
N ALA A 35 5.43 12.19 12.19
CA ALA A 35 4.72 12.65 10.99
C ALA A 35 3.49 11.76 10.67
N ILE A 36 3.48 10.52 11.15
CA ILE A 36 2.33 9.61 11.21
C ILE A 36 2.19 9.06 12.62
N CYS A 37 0.99 8.53 12.94
CA CYS A 37 0.73 7.80 14.17
C CYS A 37 0.21 6.41 13.82
N ASP A 38 1.04 5.38 14.01
CA ASP A 38 0.71 3.97 13.72
C ASP A 38 1.04 3.09 14.94
N LYS A 39 0.18 3.15 15.96
CA LYS A 39 0.36 2.40 17.20
C LYS A 39 0.39 0.89 16.99
N LYS A 40 -0.37 0.41 16.00
CA LYS A 40 -0.37 -1.02 15.68
C LYS A 40 0.96 -1.47 15.09
N ALA A 41 1.60 -0.66 14.24
CA ALA A 41 2.94 -0.94 13.76
C ALA A 41 3.98 -0.96 14.90
N GLU A 42 3.87 -0.02 15.87
CA GLU A 42 4.74 -0.01 17.05
C GLU A 42 4.62 -1.31 17.86
N GLU A 43 3.38 -1.79 18.11
CA GLU A 43 3.11 -3.04 18.83
C GLU A 43 3.67 -4.27 18.10
N ILE A 44 3.57 -4.32 16.78
CA ILE A 44 4.01 -5.47 15.98
C ILE A 44 5.52 -5.57 15.96
N ILE A 45 6.21 -4.45 15.74
CA ILE A 45 7.69 -4.44 15.67
C ILE A 45 8.31 -4.96 16.98
N GLU A 46 7.67 -4.77 18.13
CA GLU A 46 8.13 -5.31 19.40
C GLU A 46 8.05 -6.86 19.47
N LYS A 47 7.23 -7.48 18.62
CA LYS A 47 7.02 -8.94 18.57
C LYS A 47 7.87 -9.63 17.48
N ILE A 48 8.53 -8.88 16.61
CA ILE A 48 9.30 -9.42 15.49
C ILE A 48 10.79 -9.48 15.85
N ASP A 49 11.38 -10.67 15.71
CA ASP A 49 12.82 -10.86 15.76
C ASP A 49 13.39 -10.87 14.33
N TYR A 50 13.75 -9.69 13.83
CA TYR A 50 14.29 -9.49 12.49
C TYR A 50 15.35 -8.39 12.50
N ASP A 51 16.40 -8.54 11.69
CA ASP A 51 17.46 -7.54 11.55
C ASP A 51 17.02 -6.38 10.62
N PHE A 52 16.60 -5.28 11.22
CA PHE A 52 16.21 -4.07 10.50
C PHE A 52 17.38 -3.14 10.13
N SER A 53 18.62 -3.56 10.27
CA SER A 53 19.79 -2.70 10.02
C SER A 53 19.88 -2.14 8.61
N LEU A 54 19.38 -2.85 7.61
CA LEU A 54 19.29 -2.37 6.22
C LEU A 54 18.22 -1.30 6.08
N ALA A 55 17.03 -1.54 6.62
CA ALA A 55 15.94 -0.57 6.60
C ALA A 55 16.29 0.72 7.37
N ASP A 56 17.08 0.60 8.44
CA ASP A 56 17.55 1.74 9.23
C ASP A 56 18.47 2.69 8.43
N LYS A 57 19.26 2.15 7.51
CA LYS A 57 20.19 2.89 6.67
C LYS A 57 19.54 3.47 5.41
N ASP A 58 18.38 2.95 5.01
CA ASP A 58 17.70 3.37 3.80
C ASP A 58 16.71 4.51 4.06
N THR A 59 17.26 5.72 4.13
CA THR A 59 16.46 6.95 4.35
C THR A 59 15.53 7.26 3.19
N ALA A 60 15.85 6.82 1.97
CA ALA A 60 15.02 7.05 0.79
C ALA A 60 13.75 6.16 0.86
N MET A 61 13.91 4.87 1.15
CA MET A 61 12.80 3.95 1.38
C MET A 61 11.92 4.44 2.54
N HIS A 62 12.53 4.77 3.69
CA HIS A 62 11.80 5.30 4.84
C HIS A 62 10.95 6.52 4.45
N SER A 63 11.54 7.52 3.82
CA SER A 63 10.82 8.74 3.40
C SER A 63 9.70 8.43 2.41
N GLY A 64 9.91 7.52 1.47
CA GLY A 64 8.91 7.07 0.52
C GLY A 64 7.72 6.40 1.19
N VAL A 65 7.98 5.49 2.14
CA VAL A 65 6.93 4.81 2.93
C VAL A 65 6.09 5.81 3.72
N ILE A 66 6.73 6.75 4.42
CA ILE A 66 6.01 7.74 5.22
C ILE A 66 5.19 8.68 4.33
N ALA A 67 5.77 9.15 3.23
CA ALA A 67 5.07 10.03 2.30
C ALA A 67 3.81 9.37 1.70
N ARG A 68 3.92 8.12 1.24
CA ARG A 68 2.76 7.40 0.69
C ARG A 68 1.72 7.09 1.76
N THR A 69 2.14 6.75 2.98
CA THR A 69 1.22 6.55 4.11
C THR A 69 0.38 7.81 4.35
N ILE A 70 1.01 8.99 4.43
CA ILE A 70 0.31 10.27 4.61
C ILE A 70 -0.70 10.53 3.49
N VAL A 71 -0.30 10.32 2.23
CA VAL A 71 -1.16 10.59 1.07
C VAL A 71 -2.32 9.61 1.03
N LEU A 72 -2.06 8.30 1.17
CA LEU A 72 -3.09 7.26 1.14
C LEU A 72 -4.06 7.36 2.31
N ASP A 73 -3.57 7.64 3.52
CA ASP A 73 -4.43 7.79 4.70
C ASP A 73 -5.39 8.97 4.52
N ARG A 74 -4.89 10.11 3.99
CA ARG A 74 -5.73 11.26 3.69
C ARG A 74 -6.78 10.94 2.63
N LEU A 75 -6.39 10.31 1.51
CA LEU A 75 -7.32 9.94 0.44
C LEU A 75 -8.37 8.94 0.93
N THR A 76 -7.94 7.94 1.70
CA THR A 76 -8.84 6.92 2.28
C THR A 76 -9.85 7.55 3.23
N ALA A 77 -9.41 8.45 4.12
CA ALA A 77 -10.32 9.14 5.04
C ALA A 77 -11.34 10.01 4.31
N VAL A 78 -10.92 10.74 3.26
CA VAL A 78 -11.82 11.55 2.43
C VAL A 78 -12.83 10.66 1.70
N TRP A 79 -12.38 9.55 1.11
CA TRP A 79 -13.27 8.63 0.42
C TRP A 79 -14.30 8.00 1.36
N LEU A 80 -13.89 7.53 2.53
CA LEU A 80 -14.78 6.94 3.54
C LEU A 80 -15.82 7.94 4.06
N ALA A 81 -15.43 9.20 4.24
CA ALA A 81 -16.36 10.27 4.63
C ALA A 81 -17.43 10.53 3.54
N ALA A 82 -17.07 10.42 2.27
CA ALA A 82 -17.97 10.58 1.13
C ALA A 82 -18.84 9.34 0.85
N HIS A 83 -18.46 8.16 1.35
CA HIS A 83 -19.12 6.89 1.09
C HIS A 83 -19.42 6.15 2.42
N PRO A 84 -20.37 6.64 3.24
CA PRO A 84 -20.76 5.95 4.47
C PRO A 84 -21.20 4.52 4.18
N GLY A 85 -20.66 3.55 4.92
CA GLY A 85 -20.94 2.13 4.68
C GLY A 85 -20.21 1.53 3.49
N GLY A 86 -19.26 2.24 2.90
CA GLY A 86 -18.37 1.70 1.88
C GLY A 86 -17.46 0.60 2.42
N ILE A 87 -17.05 -0.30 1.56
CA ILE A 87 -16.08 -1.34 1.87
C ILE A 87 -14.71 -1.01 1.31
N VAL A 88 -13.67 -1.54 1.92
CA VAL A 88 -12.29 -1.37 1.47
C VAL A 88 -11.68 -2.73 1.17
N VAL A 89 -11.04 -2.85 0.02
CA VAL A 89 -10.21 -4.03 -0.35
C VAL A 89 -8.77 -3.56 -0.48
N ASN A 90 -7.90 -4.02 0.40
CA ASN A 90 -6.47 -3.68 0.42
C ASN A 90 -5.68 -4.84 -0.20
N ILE A 91 -5.26 -4.67 -1.44
CA ILE A 91 -4.57 -5.69 -2.24
C ILE A 91 -3.06 -5.63 -1.98
N ALA A 92 -2.44 -6.80 -1.84
CA ALA A 92 -1.04 -6.97 -1.44
C ALA A 92 -0.75 -6.20 -0.14
N CYS A 93 -1.61 -6.45 0.84
CA CYS A 93 -1.69 -5.66 2.06
C CYS A 93 -0.46 -5.83 2.98
N GLY A 94 0.31 -6.90 2.83
CA GLY A 94 1.44 -7.19 3.71
C GLY A 94 1.07 -7.04 5.18
N LEU A 95 1.84 -6.23 5.90
CA LEU A 95 1.56 -5.82 7.27
C LEU A 95 1.02 -4.38 7.36
N ASP A 96 0.23 -3.94 6.35
CA ASP A 96 -0.45 -2.64 6.47
C ASP A 96 -1.48 -2.68 7.61
N THR A 97 -1.44 -1.65 8.42
CA THR A 97 -2.26 -1.46 9.62
C THR A 97 -3.32 -0.38 9.45
N ARG A 98 -3.58 0.04 8.18
CA ARG A 98 -4.52 1.13 7.89
C ARG A 98 -5.94 0.84 8.39
N CYS A 99 -6.39 -0.40 8.32
CA CYS A 99 -7.69 -0.83 8.83
C CYS A 99 -7.91 -0.52 10.33
N TYR A 100 -6.83 -0.43 11.13
CA TYR A 100 -6.94 -0.13 12.56
C TYR A 100 -7.04 1.37 12.87
N ARG A 101 -6.58 2.23 11.94
CA ARG A 101 -6.61 3.69 12.14
C ARG A 101 -7.64 4.43 11.30
N MET A 102 -8.23 3.78 10.28
CA MET A 102 -9.34 4.32 9.51
C MET A 102 -10.68 4.03 10.19
N LYS A 103 -11.68 4.88 9.94
CA LYS A 103 -13.03 4.76 10.49
C LYS A 103 -14.05 4.98 9.40
N GLY A 104 -15.26 4.41 9.59
CA GLY A 104 -16.40 4.69 8.70
C GLY A 104 -16.59 3.67 7.57
N TYR A 105 -15.74 2.64 7.45
CA TYR A 105 -15.99 1.52 6.55
C TYR A 105 -16.99 0.54 7.16
N ALA A 106 -17.78 -0.13 6.32
CA ALA A 106 -18.64 -1.24 6.75
C ALA A 106 -17.82 -2.53 6.89
N HIS A 107 -16.92 -2.78 5.97
CA HIS A 107 -16.00 -3.92 6.01
C HIS A 107 -14.66 -3.57 5.38
N TRP A 108 -13.59 -4.20 5.88
CA TRP A 108 -12.24 -4.09 5.35
C TRP A 108 -11.68 -5.47 5.03
N TYR A 109 -11.33 -5.69 3.77
CA TYR A 109 -10.71 -6.92 3.30
C TYR A 109 -9.22 -6.70 3.07
N ASN A 110 -8.38 -7.47 3.75
CA ASN A 110 -6.94 -7.52 3.54
C ASN A 110 -6.62 -8.75 2.69
N LEU A 111 -6.05 -8.53 1.51
CA LEU A 111 -5.73 -9.58 0.54
C LEU A 111 -4.23 -9.62 0.27
N ASP A 112 -3.63 -10.79 0.37
CA ASP A 112 -2.25 -11.05 -0.01
C ASP A 112 -2.04 -12.54 -0.29
N LEU A 113 -0.85 -12.91 -0.76
CA LEU A 113 -0.45 -14.29 -0.97
C LEU A 113 -0.56 -15.12 0.31
N PRO A 114 -0.87 -16.44 0.20
CA PRO A 114 -1.08 -17.29 1.37
C PRO A 114 0.05 -17.26 2.39
N GLU A 115 1.31 -17.21 1.94
CA GLU A 115 2.48 -17.14 2.82
C GLU A 115 2.56 -15.81 3.59
N THR A 116 2.19 -14.70 2.96
CA THR A 116 2.11 -13.40 3.62
C THR A 116 0.96 -13.36 4.63
N MET A 117 -0.20 -13.89 4.24
CA MET A 117 -1.37 -13.94 5.12
C MET A 117 -1.15 -14.83 6.33
N ALA A 118 -0.42 -15.93 6.20
CA ALA A 118 -0.04 -16.79 7.35
C ALA A 118 0.83 -16.04 8.38
N VAL A 119 1.68 -15.11 7.94
CA VAL A 119 2.44 -14.23 8.83
C VAL A 119 1.53 -13.16 9.43
N ARG A 120 0.68 -12.55 8.60
CA ARG A 120 -0.25 -11.51 9.03
C ARG A 120 -1.21 -12.03 10.11
N GLU A 121 -1.77 -13.21 9.95
CA GLU A 121 -2.70 -13.82 10.91
C GLU A 121 -2.10 -13.97 12.29
N LYS A 122 -0.82 -14.35 12.39
CA LYS A 122 -0.10 -14.49 13.66
C LYS A 122 0.16 -13.15 14.35
N LEU A 123 0.50 -12.11 13.57
CA LEU A 123 0.86 -10.79 14.09
C LEU A 123 -0.33 -9.86 14.25
N LEU A 124 -1.35 -10.04 13.42
CA LEU A 124 -2.55 -9.23 13.31
C LEU A 124 -3.79 -10.14 13.26
N PRO A 125 -4.18 -10.76 14.36
CA PRO A 125 -5.43 -11.55 14.39
C PRO A 125 -6.62 -10.62 14.16
N GLU A 126 -7.18 -10.68 12.96
CA GLU A 126 -8.27 -9.82 12.51
C GLU A 126 -9.60 -10.54 12.60
N SER A 127 -10.65 -9.81 12.96
CA SER A 127 -12.01 -10.34 13.08
C SER A 127 -13.07 -9.24 13.00
N GLY A 128 -14.34 -9.61 12.98
CA GLY A 128 -15.45 -8.66 12.94
C GLY A 128 -15.57 -7.98 11.58
N MET A 129 -15.31 -6.67 11.52
CA MET A 129 -15.37 -5.89 10.28
C MET A 129 -14.08 -5.98 9.43
N ILE A 130 -13.10 -6.78 9.83
CA ILE A 130 -11.86 -6.97 9.09
C ILE A 130 -11.72 -8.45 8.76
N SER A 131 -11.57 -8.75 7.47
CA SER A 131 -11.37 -10.12 6.97
C SER A 131 -10.06 -10.23 6.20
N GLN A 132 -9.50 -11.44 6.21
CA GLN A 132 -8.28 -11.78 5.49
C GLN A 132 -8.62 -12.70 4.32
N ILE A 133 -8.03 -12.45 3.15
CA ILE A 133 -8.16 -13.25 1.94
C ILE A 133 -6.76 -13.70 1.51
N ALA A 134 -6.51 -15.01 1.58
CA ALA A 134 -5.21 -15.60 1.23
C ALA A 134 -5.22 -16.05 -0.24
N MET A 135 -5.11 -15.10 -1.17
CA MET A 135 -5.17 -15.33 -2.61
C MET A 135 -4.22 -14.38 -3.35
N SER A 136 -3.84 -14.73 -4.58
CA SER A 136 -3.15 -13.81 -5.46
C SER A 136 -4.08 -12.66 -5.89
N ALA A 137 -3.52 -11.45 -6.04
CA ALA A 137 -4.24 -10.31 -6.60
C ALA A 137 -4.79 -10.57 -8.03
N MET A 138 -4.27 -11.57 -8.73
CA MET A 138 -4.66 -11.97 -10.08
C MET A 138 -5.72 -13.07 -10.11
N ASP A 139 -6.11 -13.63 -8.96
CA ASP A 139 -7.17 -14.64 -8.85
C ASP A 139 -8.56 -14.01 -8.74
N ASN A 140 -9.61 -14.80 -8.74
CA ASN A 140 -10.99 -14.34 -8.60
C ASN A 140 -11.37 -14.07 -7.12
N TRP A 141 -10.54 -13.35 -6.40
CA TRP A 141 -10.77 -12.99 -4.99
C TRP A 141 -12.06 -12.20 -4.76
N GLY A 142 -12.62 -11.60 -5.82
CA GLY A 142 -13.88 -10.90 -5.75
C GLY A 142 -15.05 -11.76 -5.24
N ASP A 143 -14.97 -13.07 -5.41
CA ASP A 143 -15.99 -14.03 -4.95
C ASP A 143 -16.01 -14.14 -3.41
N GLU A 144 -14.91 -13.80 -2.73
CA GLU A 144 -14.82 -13.76 -1.26
C GLU A 144 -15.46 -12.50 -0.65
N ILE A 145 -15.75 -11.48 -1.46
CA ILE A 145 -16.39 -10.24 -1.00
C ILE A 145 -17.90 -10.44 -0.93
N LYS A 146 -18.47 -10.31 0.25
CA LYS A 146 -19.90 -10.56 0.49
C LYS A 146 -20.81 -9.43 0.03
N GLU A 147 -20.35 -8.19 0.16
CA GLU A 147 -21.11 -6.99 -0.18
C GLU A 147 -21.11 -6.76 -1.69
N GLN A 148 -22.30 -6.75 -2.30
CA GLN A 148 -22.42 -6.58 -3.76
C GLN A 148 -22.79 -5.16 -4.19
N ALA A 149 -23.54 -4.44 -3.36
CA ALA A 149 -24.11 -3.14 -3.71
C ALA A 149 -23.38 -1.94 -3.05
N ALA A 150 -22.48 -2.18 -2.11
CA ALA A 150 -21.75 -1.12 -1.43
C ALA A 150 -20.74 -0.43 -2.37
N PRO A 151 -20.48 0.86 -2.20
CA PRO A 151 -19.32 1.50 -2.82
C PRO A 151 -18.04 0.80 -2.36
N VAL A 152 -17.11 0.58 -3.29
CA VAL A 152 -15.86 -0.14 -3.03
C VAL A 152 -14.67 0.76 -3.27
N LEU A 153 -13.78 0.83 -2.28
CA LEU A 153 -12.43 1.34 -2.43
C LEU A 153 -11.45 0.18 -2.53
N VAL A 154 -10.69 0.12 -3.60
CA VAL A 154 -9.57 -0.80 -3.75
C VAL A 154 -8.27 -0.03 -3.57
N ILE A 155 -7.40 -0.48 -2.66
CA ILE A 155 -6.08 0.11 -2.43
C ILE A 155 -5.03 -0.88 -2.95
N ILE A 156 -4.12 -0.38 -3.80
CA ILE A 156 -3.00 -1.14 -4.35
C ILE A 156 -1.73 -0.34 -4.03
N GLU A 157 -1.12 -0.64 -2.89
CA GLU A 157 0.09 0.02 -2.40
C GLU A 157 1.29 -0.89 -2.59
N GLY A 158 2.37 -0.39 -3.19
CA GLY A 158 3.66 -1.09 -3.26
C GLY A 158 3.65 -2.39 -4.08
N LEU A 159 2.73 -2.56 -5.05
CA LEU A 159 2.59 -3.81 -5.81
C LEU A 159 2.91 -3.65 -7.29
N ILE A 160 2.18 -2.79 -8.00
CA ILE A 160 2.16 -2.83 -9.48
C ILE A 160 3.50 -2.53 -10.13
N MET A 161 4.42 -1.89 -9.44
CA MET A 161 5.78 -1.64 -9.93
C MET A 161 6.63 -2.92 -10.08
N TYR A 162 6.22 -4.03 -9.47
CA TYR A 162 6.88 -5.33 -9.55
C TYR A 162 6.26 -6.27 -10.58
N LEU A 163 5.13 -5.90 -11.17
CA LEU A 163 4.33 -6.71 -12.08
C LEU A 163 4.60 -6.39 -13.54
N SER A 164 4.19 -7.28 -14.44
CA SER A 164 4.08 -6.98 -15.86
C SER A 164 2.84 -6.14 -16.15
N GLU A 165 2.82 -5.48 -17.31
CA GLU A 165 1.65 -4.73 -17.77
C GLU A 165 0.41 -5.64 -17.88
N ALA A 166 0.58 -6.86 -18.35
CA ALA A 166 -0.51 -7.85 -18.45
C ALA A 166 -1.07 -8.24 -17.09
N ASP A 167 -0.20 -8.38 -16.06
CA ASP A 167 -0.65 -8.67 -14.70
C ASP A 167 -1.43 -7.48 -14.10
N VAL A 168 -0.99 -6.26 -14.35
CA VAL A 168 -1.72 -5.06 -13.95
C VAL A 168 -3.10 -5.04 -14.59
N GLN A 169 -3.21 -5.27 -15.91
CA GLN A 169 -4.50 -5.36 -16.61
C GLN A 169 -5.39 -6.44 -16.01
N ARG A 170 -4.82 -7.61 -15.65
CA ARG A 170 -5.56 -8.70 -15.03
C ARG A 170 -6.15 -8.32 -13.67
N ILE A 171 -5.39 -7.66 -12.80
CA ILE A 171 -5.89 -7.16 -11.51
C ILE A 171 -7.10 -6.22 -11.73
N PHE A 172 -6.98 -5.27 -12.65
CA PHE A 172 -8.06 -4.34 -12.95
C PHE A 172 -9.27 -5.02 -13.59
N ALA A 173 -9.07 -6.08 -14.37
CA ALA A 173 -10.16 -6.88 -14.93
C ALA A 173 -10.94 -7.63 -13.82
N VAL A 174 -10.25 -8.18 -12.80
CA VAL A 174 -10.91 -8.79 -11.63
C VAL A 174 -11.77 -7.75 -10.90
N ILE A 175 -11.22 -6.55 -10.64
CA ILE A 175 -11.95 -5.47 -9.98
C ILE A 175 -13.18 -5.05 -10.82
N SER A 176 -12.98 -4.86 -12.11
CA SER A 176 -14.05 -4.45 -13.03
C SER A 176 -15.15 -5.50 -13.16
N GLY A 177 -14.77 -6.78 -13.25
CA GLY A 177 -15.72 -7.89 -13.34
C GLY A 177 -16.57 -8.07 -12.09
N ARG A 178 -16.02 -7.73 -10.91
CA ARG A 178 -16.71 -7.97 -9.64
C ARG A 178 -17.57 -6.81 -9.17
N PHE A 179 -17.12 -5.58 -9.30
CA PHE A 179 -17.78 -4.41 -8.71
C PHE A 179 -18.40 -3.52 -9.77
N GLN A 180 -19.64 -3.11 -9.57
CA GLN A 180 -20.30 -2.13 -10.45
C GLN A 180 -19.79 -0.70 -10.21
N LYS A 181 -19.45 -0.39 -8.96
CA LYS A 181 -18.90 0.92 -8.55
C LYS A 181 -17.63 0.68 -7.73
N ALA A 182 -16.51 1.06 -8.27
CA ALA A 182 -15.23 0.95 -7.60
C ALA A 182 -14.40 2.21 -7.81
N THR A 183 -13.74 2.65 -6.74
CA THR A 183 -12.62 3.60 -6.77
C THR A 183 -11.34 2.82 -6.50
N VAL A 184 -10.29 3.06 -7.27
CA VAL A 184 -9.00 2.40 -7.09
C VAL A 184 -7.94 3.45 -6.78
N PHE A 185 -7.23 3.28 -5.66
CA PHE A 185 -6.02 4.02 -5.33
C PHE A 185 -4.83 3.13 -5.66
N ALA A 186 -4.09 3.45 -6.71
CA ALA A 186 -2.94 2.68 -7.14
C ALA A 186 -1.65 3.48 -6.98
N GLU A 187 -0.71 2.97 -6.16
CA GLU A 187 0.64 3.52 -6.14
C GLU A 187 1.37 3.13 -7.41
N THR A 188 1.94 4.13 -8.08
CA THR A 188 2.65 3.94 -9.33
C THR A 188 4.03 4.59 -9.30
N MET A 189 4.93 4.05 -10.09
CA MET A 189 6.27 4.57 -10.28
C MET A 189 6.45 5.08 -11.70
N ASN A 190 7.20 6.17 -11.86
CA ASN A 190 7.54 6.68 -13.19
C ASN A 190 8.51 5.70 -13.89
N PRO A 191 8.33 5.39 -15.19
CA PRO A 191 9.21 4.47 -15.92
C PRO A 191 10.70 4.86 -15.90
N MET A 192 11.03 6.15 -15.80
CA MET A 192 12.40 6.60 -15.68
C MET A 192 13.02 6.20 -14.33
N VAL A 193 12.21 6.21 -13.28
CA VAL A 193 12.62 5.80 -11.93
C VAL A 193 12.86 4.29 -11.90
N VAL A 194 11.93 3.50 -12.45
CA VAL A 194 12.08 2.03 -12.59
C VAL A 194 13.41 1.65 -13.20
N LYS A 195 13.88 2.39 -14.21
CA LYS A 195 15.13 2.10 -14.92
C LYS A 195 16.41 2.55 -14.19
N ARG A 196 16.32 3.59 -13.36
CA ARG A 196 17.51 4.31 -12.85
C ARG A 196 17.73 4.18 -11.35
N PHE A 197 16.67 4.03 -10.58
CA PHE A 197 16.73 4.06 -9.13
C PHE A 197 16.40 2.70 -8.53
N LYS A 198 17.26 2.26 -7.61
CA LYS A 198 17.06 1.09 -6.78
C LYS A 198 17.09 1.52 -5.33
N GLU A 199 16.21 0.98 -4.54
CA GLU A 199 16.23 1.11 -3.10
C GLU A 199 17.09 -0.01 -2.52
N LYS A 200 18.05 0.32 -1.65
CA LYS A 200 19.05 -0.63 -1.15
C LYS A 200 18.44 -1.82 -0.40
N SER A 201 17.37 -1.56 0.34
CA SER A 201 16.68 -2.62 1.09
C SER A 201 15.91 -3.58 0.17
N ILE A 202 15.36 -3.08 -0.94
CA ILE A 202 14.68 -3.90 -1.95
C ILE A 202 15.69 -4.73 -2.75
N ASP A 203 16.85 -4.15 -3.08
CA ASP A 203 17.93 -4.90 -3.73
C ASP A 203 18.39 -6.08 -2.85
N ALA A 204 18.44 -5.90 -1.54
CA ALA A 204 18.80 -6.97 -0.60
C ALA A 204 17.76 -8.11 -0.56
N SER A 205 16.48 -7.79 -0.75
CA SER A 205 15.40 -8.79 -0.81
C SER A 205 15.21 -9.42 -2.20
N ASN A 206 16.09 -9.12 -3.18
CA ASN A 206 15.99 -9.54 -4.59
C ASN A 206 14.73 -9.06 -5.34
N ALA A 207 13.93 -8.17 -4.77
CA ALA A 207 12.78 -7.58 -5.45
C ALA A 207 13.25 -6.52 -6.47
N LYS A 208 12.81 -6.65 -7.71
CA LYS A 208 13.19 -5.74 -8.80
C LYS A 208 11.97 -5.03 -9.37
N PHE A 209 12.08 -3.71 -9.53
CA PHE A 209 11.06 -2.96 -10.25
C PHE A 209 11.02 -3.40 -11.73
N ALA A 210 9.84 -3.80 -12.20
CA ALA A 210 9.63 -4.32 -13.55
C ALA A 210 8.87 -3.33 -14.44
N TRP A 211 7.90 -2.61 -13.88
CA TRP A 211 6.97 -1.78 -14.64
C TRP A 211 6.69 -0.44 -13.98
N GLY A 212 6.31 0.54 -14.79
CA GLY A 212 5.90 1.85 -14.32
C GLY A 212 5.10 2.58 -15.38
N VAL A 213 4.31 3.56 -14.95
CA VAL A 213 3.43 4.37 -15.80
C VAL A 213 3.72 5.86 -15.63
N LYS A 214 3.58 6.62 -16.71
CA LYS A 214 3.94 8.05 -16.73
C LYS A 214 3.01 8.90 -15.87
N ASN A 215 1.72 8.63 -15.94
CA ASN A 215 0.66 9.38 -15.25
C ASN A 215 -0.65 8.59 -15.23
N GLY A 216 -1.68 9.14 -14.56
CA GLY A 216 -2.97 8.51 -14.43
C GLY A 216 -3.75 8.37 -15.74
N ALA A 217 -3.57 9.27 -16.70
CA ALA A 217 -4.20 9.14 -18.01
C ALA A 217 -3.67 7.90 -18.75
N ALA A 218 -2.35 7.69 -18.75
CA ALA A 218 -1.74 6.51 -19.36
C ALA A 218 -2.15 5.21 -18.67
N LEU A 219 -2.38 5.21 -17.34
CA LEU A 219 -2.93 4.05 -16.64
C LEU A 219 -4.38 3.79 -17.06
N ALA A 220 -5.21 4.83 -17.17
CA ALA A 220 -6.60 4.69 -17.60
C ALA A 220 -6.74 4.20 -19.06
N GLU A 221 -5.80 4.55 -19.95
CA GLU A 221 -5.73 3.99 -21.31
C GLU A 221 -5.46 2.47 -21.28
N LEU A 222 -4.63 2.01 -20.35
CA LEU A 222 -4.31 0.58 -20.19
C LEU A 222 -5.50 -0.22 -19.63
N VAL A 223 -6.36 0.41 -18.83
CA VAL A 223 -7.49 -0.23 -18.13
C VAL A 223 -8.81 0.48 -18.48
N PRO A 224 -9.36 0.27 -19.68
CA PRO A 224 -10.41 1.10 -20.29
C PRO A 224 -11.74 1.11 -19.52
N ASP A 225 -12.00 0.14 -18.66
CA ASP A 225 -13.18 0.12 -17.79
C ASP A 225 -13.14 1.20 -16.70
N PHE A 226 -12.00 1.86 -16.55
CA PHE A 226 -11.80 2.90 -15.55
C PHE A 226 -11.54 4.25 -16.21
N ARG A 227 -11.97 5.31 -15.53
CA ARG A 227 -11.61 6.68 -15.88
C ARG A 227 -10.60 7.23 -14.88
N PHE A 228 -9.69 8.04 -15.37
CA PHE A 228 -8.80 8.83 -14.53
C PHE A 228 -9.59 9.91 -13.80
N ALA A 229 -9.45 9.99 -12.49
CA ALA A 229 -10.05 11.02 -11.65
C ALA A 229 -9.02 12.06 -11.22
N GLU A 230 -7.97 11.63 -10.53
CA GLU A 230 -6.88 12.50 -10.08
C GLU A 230 -5.59 11.70 -9.81
N GLU A 231 -4.47 12.42 -9.65
CA GLU A 231 -3.23 11.84 -9.15
C GLU A 231 -2.59 12.73 -8.09
N ARG A 232 -1.99 12.10 -7.08
CA ARG A 232 -1.28 12.77 -5.98
C ARG A 232 0.18 12.34 -5.96
N SER A 233 1.08 13.28 -6.08
CA SER A 233 2.52 13.03 -5.95
C SER A 233 2.88 12.71 -4.50
N LEU A 234 3.81 11.78 -4.27
CA LEU A 234 4.32 11.52 -2.93
C LEU A 234 5.13 12.70 -2.36
N THR A 235 5.54 13.66 -3.20
CA THR A 235 6.14 14.93 -2.72
C THR A 235 5.19 15.71 -1.81
N GLU A 236 3.86 15.59 -1.99
CA GLU A 236 2.86 16.15 -1.08
C GLU A 236 2.98 15.57 0.34
N GLY A 237 3.18 14.25 0.44
CA GLY A 237 3.41 13.58 1.72
C GLY A 237 4.76 13.95 2.33
N MET A 238 5.82 14.05 1.51
CA MET A 238 7.13 14.47 1.97
C MET A 238 7.13 15.90 2.54
N ALA A 239 6.31 16.79 2.01
CA ALA A 239 6.17 18.16 2.49
C ALA A 239 5.67 18.26 3.95
N ALA A 240 5.03 17.21 4.48
CA ALA A 240 4.56 17.15 5.85
C ALA A 240 5.72 17.04 6.87
N PHE A 241 6.83 16.41 6.49
CA PHE A 241 7.96 16.17 7.39
C PHE A 241 9.31 16.69 6.90
N ALA A 242 9.41 17.12 5.65
CA ALA A 242 10.62 17.71 5.07
C ALA A 242 10.25 19.04 4.37
N PRO A 243 10.44 20.19 5.06
CA PRO A 243 9.94 21.49 4.59
C PRO A 243 10.40 21.90 3.19
N VAL A 244 11.58 21.45 2.74
CA VAL A 244 12.09 21.71 1.39
C VAL A 244 11.12 21.22 0.30
N TYR A 245 10.37 20.14 0.56
CA TYR A 245 9.38 19.62 -0.37
C TYR A 245 8.14 20.52 -0.54
N LYS A 246 7.88 21.47 0.37
CA LYS A 246 6.86 22.50 0.16
C LYS A 246 7.16 23.38 -1.06
N LEU A 247 8.45 23.53 -1.40
CA LEU A 247 8.90 24.23 -2.59
C LEU A 247 9.05 23.28 -3.78
N LEU A 248 9.67 22.13 -3.57
CA LEU A 248 9.93 21.14 -4.62
C LEU A 248 8.62 20.58 -5.22
N ASP A 249 7.58 20.39 -4.41
CA ASP A 249 6.27 19.94 -4.87
C ASP A 249 5.60 20.91 -5.84
N LYS A 250 5.98 22.20 -5.85
CA LYS A 250 5.49 23.20 -6.81
C LYS A 250 6.18 23.10 -8.18
N ILE A 251 7.25 22.31 -8.31
CA ILE A 251 8.01 22.16 -9.54
C ILE A 251 7.42 20.99 -10.34
N PRO A 252 6.80 21.22 -11.52
CA PRO A 252 6.15 20.15 -12.31
C PRO A 252 7.06 18.99 -12.66
N ALA A 253 8.34 19.26 -12.96
CA ALA A 253 9.33 18.23 -13.26
C ALA A 253 9.57 17.29 -12.08
N VAL A 254 9.63 17.81 -10.83
CA VAL A 254 9.79 16.99 -9.62
C VAL A 254 8.57 16.12 -9.39
N ARG A 255 7.37 16.70 -9.50
CA ARG A 255 6.11 15.94 -9.38
C ARG A 255 5.99 14.85 -10.44
N SER A 256 6.45 15.11 -11.67
CA SER A 256 6.32 14.17 -12.77
C SER A 256 7.14 12.91 -12.60
N ILE A 257 8.30 12.99 -11.96
CA ILE A 257 9.20 11.84 -11.72
C ILE A 257 8.95 11.16 -10.37
N SER A 258 8.30 11.82 -9.44
CA SER A 258 7.95 11.22 -8.13
C SER A 258 6.95 10.09 -8.31
N ASN A 259 7.02 9.09 -7.41
CA ASN A 259 5.93 8.12 -7.26
C ASN A 259 4.61 8.84 -6.95
N LYS A 260 3.50 8.22 -7.34
CA LYS A 260 2.18 8.83 -7.26
C LYS A 260 1.16 7.83 -6.77
N ILE A 261 0.12 8.35 -6.14
CA ILE A 261 -1.14 7.64 -5.97
C ILE A 261 -2.08 8.12 -7.08
N ILE A 262 -2.43 7.22 -7.98
CA ILE A 262 -3.40 7.46 -9.05
C ILE A 262 -4.77 7.01 -8.56
N VAL A 263 -5.75 7.87 -8.71
CA VAL A 263 -7.16 7.59 -8.42
C VAL A 263 -7.88 7.30 -9.73
N LEU A 264 -8.40 6.09 -9.83
CA LEU A 264 -9.26 5.66 -10.93
C LEU A 264 -10.65 5.35 -10.41
N GLU A 265 -11.66 5.62 -11.21
CA GLU A 265 -13.06 5.27 -10.93
C GLU A 265 -13.60 4.39 -12.05
N LYS A 266 -14.31 3.33 -11.68
CA LYS A 266 -15.00 2.48 -12.66
C LYS A 266 -16.07 3.28 -13.38
N ARG A 267 -16.15 3.11 -14.70
CA ARG A 267 -17.12 3.74 -15.58
C ARG A 267 -18.52 3.18 -15.41
#